data_9c934409750fb4395ce270a2b3060637
#
_entry.id   9c934409750fb4395ce270a2b3060637
#
_cell.length_a   1.000
_cell.length_b   1.000
_cell.length_c   1.000
_cell.angle_alpha   90.00
_cell.angle_beta   90.00
_cell.angle_gamma   90.00
#
_symmetry.space_group_name_H-M   'P 1'
#
loop_
_entity.id
_entity.type
_entity.pdbx_description
1 polymer ?
#
loop_
_entity_poly.entity_id
_entity_poly.type
_entity_poly.pdbx_seq_one_letter_code
_entity_poly.pdbx_strand_id
1 'polypeptide(L)'
;MKKSAGKQMITIAGGVLACSMQMMGCYPLAPAYFAAAFLEGVSGVWLTAAMYIGMLYFMPLTATVKYAVALLVTAGAIKLVEWANEGCPAFLAAILTAITTMILSFCGGLLEWKDQPEVLAVFLEGIFVFGAVILLNRVIHIFMEWQGRGNRIEQEPVDRGKEERLSGYAESFQGLSQIFMNMSKKKEQYTAEELGQMQNELTGRLCANCDCCAICWEQESTPLYGILSNMITSILNVGTPAKESEEELSHYCKHSKDMVEEAVRVFEKASLNRAWYNRLLENRQTIAEQLDAMAYIMKDCAKEEKLLDTQEKKALAEIRYRAKESGIVIEEMHLYENQEGRLRLTAGLRSKMGGCVSVKSFLAAVSHALGKDIRAAADCRSFISKERTDFLFYEDTKYRSVQGIARLKKDGAQISGDNFSFLELERGDLLLGLSDGMGSGSAACKESEMVLDLVERFLEAGFSVETAIRMMNSAMVMKGESDLYSTVDLCMVNLYDGAADFYKIGAAGSFIRHGQEVTSFAPDSLPVGVGTNPEIEHKKITLKNGDFVVMVTDGVLEYLHVPNPEETMQEIIESINTNHPGILAKKILERVLLFTGGKVSDDMTILATCIWEK
;
A
#
# COMPACT_ATOMS: atom_id res chain seq x y z
N MET A 1 1.77 -25.48 -22.06
CA MET A 1 1.60 -25.61 -23.53
C MET A 1 1.47 -27.05 -24.05
N LYS A 2 2.29 -28.05 -23.66
CA LYS A 2 2.18 -29.43 -24.19
C LYS A 2 0.88 -30.18 -23.82
N LYS A 3 0.26 -29.96 -22.64
CA LYS A 3 -0.97 -30.67 -22.22
C LYS A 3 -2.27 -30.13 -22.88
N SER A 4 -2.31 -28.83 -23.21
CA SER A 4 -3.43 -28.23 -23.97
C SER A 4 -3.48 -28.75 -25.40
N ALA A 5 -2.34 -28.97 -26.04
CA ALA A 5 -2.23 -29.52 -27.37
C ALA A 5 -2.80 -30.97 -27.47
N GLY A 6 -2.58 -31.79 -26.43
CA GLY A 6 -3.13 -33.16 -26.39
C GLY A 6 -4.66 -33.21 -26.37
N LYS A 7 -5.31 -32.34 -25.59
CA LYS A 7 -6.77 -32.22 -25.53
C LYS A 7 -7.36 -31.75 -26.86
N GLN A 8 -6.74 -30.74 -27.44
CA GLN A 8 -7.15 -30.23 -28.75
C GLN A 8 -7.03 -31.33 -29.80
N MET A 9 -5.97 -32.14 -29.78
CA MET A 9 -5.82 -33.28 -30.70
C MET A 9 -6.91 -34.35 -30.52
N ILE A 10 -7.27 -34.69 -29.25
CA ILE A 10 -8.33 -35.67 -28.99
C ILE A 10 -9.69 -35.10 -29.44
N THR A 11 -9.98 -33.82 -29.18
CA THR A 11 -11.22 -33.18 -29.64
C THR A 11 -11.27 -33.09 -31.17
N ILE A 12 -10.16 -32.81 -31.86
CA ILE A 12 -10.06 -32.82 -33.31
C ILE A 12 -10.30 -34.22 -33.85
N ALA A 13 -9.72 -35.25 -33.25
CA ALA A 13 -9.94 -36.64 -33.63
C ALA A 13 -11.41 -37.08 -33.45
N GLY A 14 -12.07 -36.63 -32.38
CA GLY A 14 -13.51 -36.79 -32.15
C GLY A 14 -14.37 -36.19 -33.27
N GLY A 15 -13.94 -35.04 -33.83
CA GLY A 15 -14.58 -34.42 -35.01
C GLY A 15 -14.52 -35.27 -36.26
N VAL A 16 -13.40 -35.94 -36.51
CA VAL A 16 -13.27 -36.89 -37.64
C VAL A 16 -14.22 -38.06 -37.45
N LEU A 17 -14.33 -38.62 -36.23
CA LEU A 17 -15.27 -39.70 -35.93
C LEU A 17 -16.74 -39.28 -36.09
N ALA A 18 -17.08 -38.03 -35.73
CA ALA A 18 -18.43 -37.49 -35.90
C ALA A 18 -18.86 -37.46 -37.39
N CYS A 19 -17.91 -37.38 -38.34
CA CYS A 19 -18.17 -37.43 -39.77
C CYS A 19 -18.56 -38.83 -40.26
N SER A 20 -18.27 -39.92 -39.51
CA SER A 20 -18.61 -41.28 -39.90
C SER A 20 -20.03 -41.72 -39.55
N MET A 21 -20.72 -40.96 -38.68
CA MET A 21 -22.04 -41.32 -38.15
C MET A 21 -23.16 -40.86 -39.08
N GLN A 22 -23.75 -41.79 -39.78
CA GLN A 22 -24.90 -41.59 -40.68
C GLN A 22 -26.22 -41.88 -39.95
N MET A 23 -27.20 -40.99 -40.07
CA MET A 23 -28.56 -41.18 -39.57
C MET A 23 -29.57 -40.78 -40.67
N MET A 24 -30.44 -41.71 -41.03
CA MET A 24 -31.47 -41.51 -42.06
C MET A 24 -30.95 -40.91 -43.39
N GLY A 25 -29.75 -41.29 -43.82
CA GLY A 25 -29.13 -40.74 -45.02
C GLY A 25 -28.43 -39.39 -44.88
N CYS A 26 -28.47 -38.79 -43.70
CA CYS A 26 -27.83 -37.52 -43.35
C CYS A 26 -26.69 -37.71 -42.34
N TYR A 27 -25.82 -36.71 -42.19
CA TYR A 27 -24.70 -36.73 -41.22
C TYR A 27 -24.79 -35.57 -40.23
N PRO A 28 -25.85 -35.52 -39.40
CA PRO A 28 -26.15 -34.36 -38.56
C PRO A 28 -25.15 -34.13 -37.42
N LEU A 29 -24.37 -35.16 -37.03
CA LEU A 29 -23.37 -35.06 -35.98
C LEU A 29 -22.14 -34.26 -36.42
N ALA A 30 -21.82 -34.19 -37.71
CA ALA A 30 -20.66 -33.42 -38.18
C ALA A 30 -20.79 -31.91 -37.90
N PRO A 31 -21.85 -31.19 -38.34
CA PRO A 31 -22.03 -29.77 -38.01
C PRO A 31 -22.28 -29.52 -36.51
N ALA A 32 -22.96 -30.45 -35.83
CA ALA A 32 -23.20 -30.31 -34.39
C ALA A 32 -21.91 -30.40 -33.57
N TYR A 33 -21.04 -31.37 -33.88
CA TYR A 33 -19.76 -31.49 -33.19
C TYR A 33 -18.84 -30.31 -33.46
N PHE A 34 -18.81 -29.84 -34.71
CA PHE A 34 -18.03 -28.67 -35.08
C PHE A 34 -18.43 -27.44 -34.26
N ALA A 35 -19.72 -27.12 -34.24
CA ALA A 35 -20.23 -25.97 -33.50
C ALA A 35 -19.91 -26.07 -32.01
N ALA A 36 -20.09 -27.24 -31.41
CA ALA A 36 -19.80 -27.49 -30.00
C ALA A 36 -18.30 -27.34 -29.66
N ALA A 37 -17.41 -27.90 -30.48
CA ALA A 37 -15.97 -27.84 -30.28
C ALA A 37 -15.42 -26.42 -30.56
N PHE A 38 -16.02 -25.70 -31.51
CA PHE A 38 -15.64 -24.34 -31.84
C PHE A 38 -15.97 -23.36 -30.72
N LEU A 39 -17.13 -23.52 -30.06
CA LEU A 39 -17.52 -22.74 -28.86
C LEU A 39 -16.57 -22.95 -27.68
N GLU A 40 -16.00 -24.11 -27.51
CA GLU A 40 -15.03 -24.43 -26.45
C GLU A 40 -13.59 -23.98 -26.78
N GLY A 41 -13.41 -23.16 -27.81
CA GLY A 41 -12.13 -22.54 -28.16
C GLY A 41 -11.12 -23.51 -28.81
N VAL A 42 -11.55 -24.62 -29.36
CA VAL A 42 -10.69 -25.49 -30.18
C VAL A 42 -10.30 -24.75 -31.46
N SER A 43 -9.01 -24.82 -31.84
CA SER A 43 -8.49 -24.11 -33.01
C SER A 43 -9.34 -24.41 -34.28
N GLY A 44 -10.12 -23.42 -34.73
CA GLY A 44 -11.06 -23.55 -35.84
C GLY A 44 -10.40 -24.01 -37.13
N VAL A 45 -9.16 -23.58 -37.40
CA VAL A 45 -8.43 -23.95 -38.62
C VAL A 45 -8.08 -25.44 -38.65
N TRP A 46 -7.54 -25.98 -37.55
CA TRP A 46 -7.19 -27.39 -37.46
C TRP A 46 -8.42 -28.29 -37.38
N LEU A 47 -9.47 -27.84 -36.69
CA LEU A 47 -10.73 -28.57 -36.60
C LEU A 47 -11.43 -28.67 -37.96
N THR A 48 -11.55 -27.57 -38.71
CA THR A 48 -12.13 -27.57 -40.06
C THR A 48 -11.33 -28.42 -41.03
N ALA A 49 -10.00 -28.32 -41.01
CA ALA A 49 -9.14 -29.13 -41.90
C ALA A 49 -9.29 -30.63 -41.60
N ALA A 50 -9.25 -31.04 -40.33
CA ALA A 50 -9.39 -32.45 -39.95
C ALA A 50 -10.79 -33.01 -40.28
N MET A 51 -11.85 -32.23 -40.00
CA MET A 51 -13.21 -32.67 -40.34
C MET A 51 -13.45 -32.71 -41.83
N TYR A 52 -12.86 -31.82 -42.62
CA TYR A 52 -12.94 -31.87 -44.07
C TYR A 52 -12.30 -33.14 -44.63
N ILE A 53 -11.14 -33.56 -44.11
CA ILE A 53 -10.50 -34.83 -44.44
C ILE A 53 -11.43 -36.02 -44.07
N GLY A 54 -12.02 -35.97 -42.86
CA GLY A 54 -12.97 -36.98 -42.40
C GLY A 54 -14.21 -37.09 -43.30
N MET A 55 -14.76 -35.96 -43.75
CA MET A 55 -15.91 -35.90 -44.65
C MET A 55 -15.58 -36.50 -46.03
N LEU A 56 -14.42 -36.20 -46.61
CA LEU A 56 -13.97 -36.79 -47.88
C LEU A 56 -13.84 -38.31 -47.82
N TYR A 57 -13.50 -38.85 -46.64
CA TYR A 57 -13.31 -40.29 -46.47
C TYR A 57 -14.63 -41.04 -46.17
N PHE A 58 -15.53 -40.48 -45.38
CA PHE A 58 -16.73 -41.17 -44.89
C PHE A 58 -18.03 -40.80 -45.62
N MET A 59 -18.07 -39.67 -46.36
CA MET A 59 -19.29 -39.16 -46.96
C MET A 59 -19.22 -39.14 -48.48
N PRO A 60 -20.36 -39.31 -49.20
CA PRO A 60 -20.43 -39.11 -50.65
C PRO A 60 -20.14 -37.61 -50.98
N LEU A 61 -19.61 -37.38 -52.19
CA LEU A 61 -19.12 -36.03 -52.57
C LEU A 61 -20.20 -34.94 -52.44
N THR A 62 -21.45 -35.25 -52.74
CA THR A 62 -22.59 -34.34 -52.59
C THR A 62 -22.84 -33.92 -51.13
N ALA A 63 -22.81 -34.88 -50.21
CA ALA A 63 -22.92 -34.63 -48.77
C ALA A 63 -21.71 -33.86 -48.23
N THR A 64 -20.50 -34.21 -48.69
CA THR A 64 -19.28 -33.50 -48.30
C THR A 64 -19.34 -32.00 -48.61
N VAL A 65 -19.77 -31.64 -49.81
CA VAL A 65 -19.92 -30.23 -50.21
C VAL A 65 -20.97 -29.53 -49.36
N LYS A 66 -22.14 -30.14 -49.13
CA LYS A 66 -23.21 -29.62 -48.28
C LYS A 66 -22.70 -29.29 -46.86
N TYR A 67 -22.09 -30.25 -46.19
CA TYR A 67 -21.66 -30.10 -44.80
C TYR A 67 -20.40 -29.22 -44.68
N ALA A 68 -19.50 -29.23 -45.66
CA ALA A 68 -18.36 -28.31 -45.66
C ALA A 68 -18.82 -26.82 -45.71
N VAL A 69 -19.82 -26.52 -46.55
CA VAL A 69 -20.44 -25.18 -46.60
C VAL A 69 -21.13 -24.88 -45.26
N ALA A 70 -21.85 -25.87 -44.69
CA ALA A 70 -22.48 -25.70 -43.37
C ALA A 70 -21.48 -25.31 -42.26
N LEU A 71 -20.31 -25.96 -42.22
CA LEU A 71 -19.26 -25.64 -41.23
C LEU A 71 -18.73 -24.21 -41.38
N LEU A 72 -18.45 -23.79 -42.63
CA LEU A 72 -17.95 -22.42 -42.88
C LEU A 72 -18.96 -21.34 -42.52
N VAL A 73 -20.22 -21.53 -42.91
CA VAL A 73 -21.30 -20.59 -42.58
C VAL A 73 -21.53 -20.52 -41.08
N THR A 74 -21.55 -21.67 -40.40
CA THR A 74 -21.70 -21.74 -38.95
C THR A 74 -20.54 -21.05 -38.21
N ALA A 75 -19.29 -21.30 -38.65
CA ALA A 75 -18.12 -20.64 -38.07
C ALA A 75 -18.19 -19.12 -38.23
N GLY A 76 -18.57 -18.64 -39.42
CA GLY A 76 -18.75 -17.21 -39.68
C GLY A 76 -19.87 -16.59 -38.84
N ALA A 77 -21.01 -17.30 -38.70
CA ALA A 77 -22.13 -16.82 -37.88
C ALA A 77 -21.77 -16.76 -36.39
N ILE A 78 -21.10 -17.76 -35.83
CA ILE A 78 -20.64 -17.74 -34.43
C ILE A 78 -19.65 -16.61 -34.22
N LYS A 79 -18.68 -16.41 -35.12
CA LYS A 79 -17.70 -15.32 -35.03
C LYS A 79 -18.33 -13.92 -35.10
N LEU A 80 -19.36 -13.79 -35.94
CA LEU A 80 -20.10 -12.51 -36.05
C LEU A 80 -20.86 -12.21 -34.76
N VAL A 81 -21.44 -13.22 -34.12
CA VAL A 81 -22.13 -13.06 -32.82
C VAL A 81 -21.11 -12.77 -31.71
N GLU A 82 -19.96 -13.46 -31.68
CA GLU A 82 -18.89 -13.15 -30.72
C GLU A 82 -18.37 -11.73 -30.86
N TRP A 83 -18.26 -11.22 -32.08
CA TRP A 83 -17.84 -9.85 -32.34
C TRP A 83 -18.87 -8.81 -31.87
N ALA A 84 -20.18 -9.12 -31.95
CA ALA A 84 -21.26 -8.22 -31.58
C ALA A 84 -21.61 -8.24 -30.07
N ASN A 85 -21.39 -9.36 -29.35
CA ASN A 85 -21.90 -9.60 -27.99
C ASN A 85 -20.85 -10.32 -27.11
N GLU A 86 -19.63 -9.86 -26.97
CA GLU A 86 -18.62 -10.42 -26.03
C GLU A 86 -18.71 -11.95 -25.73
N GLY A 87 -19.31 -12.74 -26.63
CA GLY A 87 -19.50 -14.20 -26.50
C GLY A 87 -20.73 -14.73 -27.25
N CYS A 88 -20.69 -16.01 -27.61
CA CYS A 88 -21.83 -16.68 -28.23
C CYS A 88 -22.40 -17.74 -27.27
N PRO A 89 -23.65 -17.60 -26.77
CA PRO A 89 -24.25 -18.61 -25.92
C PRO A 89 -24.53 -19.89 -26.72
N ALA A 90 -24.31 -21.07 -26.13
CA ALA A 90 -24.46 -22.37 -26.76
C ALA A 90 -25.85 -22.57 -27.41
N PHE A 91 -26.90 -22.03 -26.81
CA PHE A 91 -28.25 -22.06 -27.33
C PHE A 91 -28.38 -21.34 -28.68
N LEU A 92 -27.76 -20.14 -28.80
CA LEU A 92 -27.80 -19.36 -30.04
C LEU A 92 -26.97 -20.03 -31.15
N ALA A 93 -25.81 -20.59 -30.81
CA ALA A 93 -25.00 -21.34 -31.73
C ALA A 93 -25.73 -22.59 -32.22
N ALA A 94 -26.48 -23.28 -31.35
CA ALA A 94 -27.30 -24.45 -31.75
C ALA A 94 -28.39 -24.05 -32.75
N ILE A 95 -29.09 -22.91 -32.55
CA ILE A 95 -30.09 -22.38 -33.47
C ILE A 95 -29.45 -22.07 -34.83
N LEU A 96 -28.33 -21.32 -34.83
CA LEU A 96 -27.64 -20.93 -36.05
C LEU A 96 -27.18 -22.15 -36.87
N THR A 97 -26.62 -23.14 -36.20
CA THR A 97 -26.17 -24.38 -36.85
C THR A 97 -27.34 -25.18 -37.42
N ALA A 98 -28.44 -25.32 -36.66
CA ALA A 98 -29.65 -26.02 -37.10
C ALA A 98 -30.28 -25.34 -38.33
N ILE A 99 -30.48 -24.03 -38.29
CA ILE A 99 -31.04 -23.28 -39.42
C ILE A 99 -30.15 -23.39 -40.66
N THR A 100 -28.83 -23.27 -40.51
CA THR A 100 -27.87 -23.39 -41.61
C THR A 100 -27.94 -24.75 -42.26
N THR A 101 -27.97 -25.84 -41.46
CA THR A 101 -28.08 -27.20 -41.99
C THR A 101 -29.44 -27.44 -42.66
N MET A 102 -30.55 -26.95 -42.12
CA MET A 102 -31.88 -27.04 -42.73
C MET A 102 -31.95 -26.36 -44.09
N ILE A 103 -31.44 -25.11 -44.18
CA ILE A 103 -31.43 -24.36 -45.46
C ILE A 103 -30.62 -25.11 -46.52
N LEU A 104 -29.41 -25.60 -46.16
CA LEU A 104 -28.57 -26.31 -47.10
C LEU A 104 -29.15 -27.67 -47.50
N SER A 105 -29.84 -28.36 -46.60
CA SER A 105 -30.55 -29.62 -46.91
C SER A 105 -31.72 -29.38 -47.83
N PHE A 106 -32.48 -28.32 -47.62
CA PHE A 106 -33.59 -27.94 -48.51
C PHE A 106 -33.09 -27.54 -49.90
N CYS A 107 -32.06 -26.69 -49.98
CA CYS A 107 -31.46 -26.31 -51.27
C CYS A 107 -30.84 -27.50 -52.01
N GLY A 108 -30.18 -28.45 -51.31
CA GLY A 108 -29.63 -29.66 -51.92
C GLY A 108 -30.71 -30.59 -52.47
N GLY A 109 -31.84 -30.73 -51.77
CA GLY A 109 -33.00 -31.48 -52.26
C GLY A 109 -33.62 -30.92 -53.55
N LEU A 110 -33.61 -29.61 -53.73
CA LEU A 110 -34.10 -28.91 -54.94
C LEU A 110 -33.17 -29.14 -56.17
N LEU A 111 -31.83 -29.31 -55.93
CA LEU A 111 -30.84 -29.49 -56.98
C LEU A 111 -30.80 -30.90 -57.52
N GLU A 112 -31.24 -31.93 -56.77
CA GLU A 112 -31.23 -33.36 -57.19
C GLU A 112 -32.44 -33.79 -58.00
N TRP A 113 -33.37 -32.90 -58.40
CA TRP A 113 -34.57 -33.15 -59.22
C TRP A 113 -35.39 -34.37 -58.74
N LYS A 114 -35.41 -34.71 -57.48
CA LYS A 114 -36.34 -35.68 -56.89
C LYS A 114 -37.66 -34.99 -56.57
N ASP A 115 -38.74 -35.61 -57.04
CA ASP A 115 -40.11 -35.21 -56.78
C ASP A 115 -40.33 -35.08 -55.26
N GLN A 116 -40.46 -33.85 -54.80
CA GLN A 116 -40.64 -33.32 -53.41
C GLN A 116 -39.49 -33.66 -52.43
N PRO A 117 -38.75 -32.67 -51.95
CA PRO A 117 -37.88 -32.88 -50.78
C PRO A 117 -38.77 -33.36 -49.66
N GLU A 118 -38.39 -34.47 -48.99
CA GLU A 118 -39.04 -34.89 -47.74
C GLU A 118 -38.87 -33.81 -46.67
N VAL A 119 -39.76 -32.83 -46.68
CA VAL A 119 -39.73 -31.66 -45.76
C VAL A 119 -39.60 -32.13 -44.32
N LEU A 120 -40.25 -33.27 -44.00
CA LEU A 120 -40.16 -33.88 -42.66
C LEU A 120 -38.73 -34.30 -42.32
N ALA A 121 -37.96 -34.87 -43.25
CA ALA A 121 -36.58 -35.28 -43.00
C ALA A 121 -35.65 -34.09 -42.75
N VAL A 122 -35.85 -32.97 -43.46
CA VAL A 122 -35.09 -31.72 -43.24
C VAL A 122 -35.36 -31.13 -41.87
N PHE A 123 -36.63 -31.13 -41.44
CA PHE A 123 -37.00 -30.68 -40.09
C PHE A 123 -36.41 -31.58 -38.98
N LEU A 124 -36.47 -32.87 -39.15
CA LEU A 124 -35.91 -33.83 -38.20
C LEU A 124 -34.37 -33.70 -38.09
N GLU A 125 -33.69 -33.48 -39.22
CA GLU A 125 -32.24 -33.21 -39.24
C GLU A 125 -31.92 -31.95 -38.42
N GLY A 126 -32.67 -30.82 -38.59
CA GLY A 126 -32.48 -29.58 -37.87
C GLY A 126 -32.70 -29.71 -36.35
N ILE A 127 -33.77 -30.40 -35.93
CA ILE A 127 -34.08 -30.65 -34.50
C ILE A 127 -32.97 -31.51 -33.89
N PHE A 128 -32.49 -32.52 -34.60
CA PHE A 128 -31.41 -33.37 -34.12
C PHE A 128 -30.10 -32.61 -33.98
N VAL A 129 -29.71 -31.79 -34.97
CA VAL A 129 -28.53 -30.93 -34.91
C VAL A 129 -28.61 -29.98 -33.71
N PHE A 130 -29.76 -29.34 -33.51
CA PHE A 130 -29.97 -28.45 -32.36
C PHE A 130 -29.72 -29.15 -31.00
N GLY A 131 -30.36 -30.31 -30.80
CA GLY A 131 -30.17 -31.09 -29.58
C GLY A 131 -28.75 -31.61 -29.41
N ALA A 132 -28.13 -32.06 -30.53
CA ALA A 132 -26.77 -32.57 -30.53
C ALA A 132 -25.74 -31.48 -30.19
N VAL A 133 -25.88 -30.24 -30.68
CA VAL A 133 -24.98 -29.10 -30.31
C VAL A 133 -25.00 -28.88 -28.82
N ILE A 134 -26.17 -28.80 -28.19
CA ILE A 134 -26.31 -28.55 -26.76
C ILE A 134 -25.71 -29.70 -25.94
N LEU A 135 -25.99 -30.95 -26.34
CA LEU A 135 -25.48 -32.14 -25.64
C LEU A 135 -23.95 -32.22 -25.75
N LEU A 136 -23.43 -32.12 -26.98
CA LEU A 136 -21.99 -32.21 -27.28
C LEU A 136 -21.23 -31.07 -26.64
N ASN A 137 -21.76 -29.85 -26.64
CA ASN A 137 -21.13 -28.73 -25.94
C ASN A 137 -20.97 -29.01 -24.43
N ARG A 138 -22.02 -29.56 -23.78
CA ARG A 138 -21.91 -29.98 -22.38
C ARG A 138 -20.88 -31.09 -22.17
N VAL A 139 -20.85 -32.09 -23.04
CA VAL A 139 -19.91 -33.21 -22.95
C VAL A 139 -18.47 -32.74 -23.16
N ILE A 140 -18.22 -31.91 -24.18
CA ILE A 140 -16.90 -31.36 -24.46
C ILE A 140 -16.46 -30.43 -23.32
N HIS A 141 -17.36 -29.60 -22.81
CA HIS A 141 -17.10 -28.76 -21.65
C HIS A 141 -16.71 -29.58 -20.42
N ILE A 142 -17.49 -30.60 -20.06
CA ILE A 142 -17.15 -31.52 -18.95
C ILE A 142 -15.82 -32.25 -19.21
N PHE A 143 -15.55 -32.68 -20.44
CA PHE A 143 -14.28 -33.31 -20.80
C PHE A 143 -13.10 -32.36 -20.71
N MET A 144 -13.28 -31.11 -21.13
CA MET A 144 -12.28 -30.05 -20.98
C MET A 144 -12.05 -29.67 -19.52
N GLU A 145 -13.10 -29.67 -18.68
CA GLU A 145 -13.01 -29.44 -17.23
C GLU A 145 -12.53 -30.65 -16.42
N TRP A 146 -12.95 -31.90 -16.78
CA TRP A 146 -12.72 -33.09 -15.96
C TRP A 146 -11.23 -33.43 -15.80
N GLN A 147 -10.40 -33.21 -16.79
CA GLN A 147 -8.94 -33.28 -16.63
C GLN A 147 -8.33 -32.02 -15.99
N GLY A 148 -9.07 -30.95 -15.90
CA GLY A 148 -8.69 -29.76 -15.10
C GLY A 148 -8.86 -29.97 -13.59
N ARG A 149 -9.83 -30.81 -13.17
CA ARG A 149 -10.07 -31.11 -11.75
C ARG A 149 -9.04 -32.02 -11.10
N GLY A 150 -8.28 -32.78 -11.85
CA GLY A 150 -7.23 -33.67 -11.33
C GLY A 150 -5.90 -32.96 -10.99
N ASN A 151 -5.67 -31.72 -11.45
CA ASN A 151 -4.37 -31.05 -11.31
C ASN A 151 -4.45 -29.50 -11.40
N ARG A 152 -5.58 -28.87 -11.03
CA ARG A 152 -5.60 -27.45 -10.68
C ARG A 152 -5.39 -27.27 -9.17
N ILE A 153 -4.37 -27.90 -8.66
CA ILE A 153 -3.33 -27.27 -7.90
C ILE A 153 -2.26 -26.89 -8.94
N GLU A 154 -2.62 -26.20 -10.00
CA GLU A 154 -1.65 -25.38 -10.70
C GLU A 154 -1.43 -24.22 -9.74
N GLN A 155 -0.24 -24.22 -9.11
CA GLN A 155 0.52 -23.02 -9.02
C GLN A 155 0.14 -22.16 -10.24
N GLU A 156 -0.74 -21.13 -10.06
CA GLU A 156 -0.44 -19.93 -10.82
C GLU A 156 1.04 -19.73 -10.56
N PRO A 157 1.86 -19.57 -11.59
CA PRO A 157 3.23 -19.19 -11.37
C PRO A 157 3.08 -17.95 -10.48
N VAL A 158 3.56 -18.04 -9.22
CA VAL A 158 3.87 -16.86 -8.43
C VAL A 158 4.35 -15.91 -9.48
N ASP A 159 3.61 -14.80 -9.67
CA ASP A 159 3.79 -14.00 -10.87
C ASP A 159 5.20 -13.40 -10.76
N ARG A 160 6.21 -14.25 -11.12
CA ARG A 160 7.62 -13.85 -11.15
C ARG A 160 7.77 -12.54 -11.91
N GLY A 161 6.84 -12.29 -12.83
CA GLY A 161 6.75 -11.03 -13.52
C GLY A 161 6.28 -9.87 -12.63
N LYS A 162 5.44 -10.10 -11.60
CA LYS A 162 5.07 -9.05 -10.64
C LYS A 162 6.20 -8.81 -9.64
N GLU A 163 6.78 -9.88 -9.10
CA GLU A 163 7.93 -9.81 -8.20
C GLU A 163 9.13 -9.15 -8.88
N GLU A 164 9.49 -9.57 -10.11
CA GLU A 164 10.56 -8.97 -10.91
C GLU A 164 10.26 -7.50 -11.26
N ARG A 165 9.01 -7.15 -11.57
CA ARG A 165 8.60 -5.76 -11.85
C ARG A 165 8.66 -4.88 -10.61
N LEU A 166 8.12 -5.33 -9.49
CA LEU A 166 8.17 -4.59 -8.22
C LEU A 166 9.62 -4.40 -7.75
N SER A 167 10.45 -5.46 -7.85
CA SER A 167 11.87 -5.37 -7.57
C SER A 167 12.58 -4.39 -8.53
N GLY A 168 12.27 -4.42 -9.82
CA GLY A 168 12.82 -3.48 -10.79
C GLY A 168 12.41 -2.02 -10.54
N TYR A 169 11.15 -1.79 -10.12
CA TYR A 169 10.71 -0.45 -9.69
C TYR A 169 11.44 -0.01 -8.42
N ALA A 170 11.56 -0.90 -7.43
CA ALA A 170 12.29 -0.60 -6.20
C ALA A 170 13.75 -0.23 -6.46
N GLU A 171 14.45 -0.96 -7.34
CA GLU A 171 15.82 -0.64 -7.76
C GLU A 171 15.91 0.72 -8.45
N SER A 172 14.91 1.05 -9.29
CA SER A 172 14.84 2.35 -9.98
C SER A 172 14.64 3.50 -8.99
N PHE A 173 13.73 3.35 -8.01
CA PHE A 173 13.53 4.36 -6.96
C PHE A 173 14.75 4.50 -6.06
N GLN A 174 15.42 3.39 -5.73
CA GLN A 174 16.65 3.42 -4.95
C GLN A 174 17.80 4.11 -5.72
N GLY A 175 17.91 3.87 -7.03
CA GLY A 175 18.85 4.58 -7.91
C GLY A 175 18.60 6.09 -7.95
N LEU A 176 17.32 6.50 -8.07
CA LEU A 176 16.93 7.91 -8.01
C LEU A 176 17.24 8.52 -6.64
N SER A 177 16.92 7.82 -5.54
CA SER A 177 17.27 8.27 -4.20
C SER A 177 18.75 8.56 -4.05
N GLN A 178 19.62 7.65 -4.50
CA GLN A 178 21.08 7.85 -4.46
C GLN A 178 21.53 9.06 -5.26
N ILE A 179 20.94 9.32 -6.44
CA ILE A 179 21.24 10.51 -7.24
C ILE A 179 20.88 11.77 -6.46
N PHE A 180 19.66 11.85 -5.90
CA PHE A 180 19.23 13.01 -5.12
C PHE A 180 20.08 13.20 -3.86
N MET A 181 20.43 12.11 -3.15
CA MET A 181 21.30 12.14 -1.99
C MET A 181 22.69 12.68 -2.33
N ASN A 182 23.27 12.24 -3.44
CA ASN A 182 24.58 12.75 -3.91
C ASN A 182 24.55 14.24 -4.28
N MET A 183 23.38 14.73 -4.74
CA MET A 183 23.14 16.13 -5.09
C MET A 183 22.75 17.01 -3.90
N SER A 184 22.58 16.44 -2.69
CA SER A 184 22.09 17.15 -1.50
C SER A 184 23.16 17.49 -0.47
N LYS A 185 24.46 17.36 -0.83
CA LYS A 185 25.55 17.71 0.09
C LYS A 185 25.54 19.21 0.40
N LYS A 186 25.31 19.55 1.67
CA LYS A 186 25.30 20.93 2.14
C LYS A 186 26.63 21.60 1.92
N LYS A 187 26.57 22.88 1.63
CA LYS A 187 27.72 23.73 1.46
C LYS A 187 28.07 24.39 2.78
N GLU A 188 29.07 23.85 3.47
CA GLU A 188 29.50 24.35 4.78
C GLU A 188 30.40 25.57 4.70
N GLN A 189 31.25 25.64 3.66
CA GLN A 189 32.23 26.70 3.50
C GLN A 189 32.12 27.34 2.11
N TYR A 190 32.50 28.59 2.02
CA TYR A 190 32.66 29.28 0.72
C TYR A 190 33.94 28.80 0.02
N THR A 191 33.85 28.64 -1.28
CA THR A 191 35.02 28.30 -2.09
C THR A 191 35.90 29.55 -2.30
N ALA A 192 37.18 29.35 -2.62
CA ALA A 192 38.09 30.46 -2.94
C ALA A 192 37.58 31.33 -4.10
N GLU A 193 36.88 30.73 -5.06
CA GLU A 193 36.28 31.42 -6.19
C GLU A 193 35.12 32.33 -5.76
N GLU A 194 34.27 31.89 -4.83
CA GLU A 194 33.18 32.71 -4.28
C GLU A 194 33.70 33.85 -3.42
N LEU A 195 34.73 33.60 -2.63
CA LEU A 195 35.42 34.66 -1.89
C LEU A 195 36.00 35.70 -2.85
N GLY A 196 36.62 35.26 -3.93
CA GLY A 196 37.10 36.15 -4.98
C GLY A 196 35.98 36.94 -5.68
N GLN A 197 34.82 36.32 -5.90
CA GLN A 197 33.64 37.03 -6.44
C GLN A 197 33.10 38.07 -5.47
N MET A 198 33.06 37.79 -4.18
CA MET A 198 32.66 38.76 -3.14
C MET A 198 33.64 39.95 -3.09
N GLN A 199 34.94 39.68 -3.17
CA GLN A 199 35.96 40.73 -3.24
C GLN A 199 35.81 41.59 -4.50
N ASN A 200 35.59 40.97 -5.66
CA ASN A 200 35.36 41.68 -6.91
C ASN A 200 34.07 42.51 -6.89
N GLU A 201 32.98 42.00 -6.30
CA GLU A 201 31.73 42.76 -6.14
C GLU A 201 31.95 43.98 -5.24
N LEU A 202 32.66 43.82 -4.13
CA LEU A 202 33.01 44.89 -3.19
C LEU A 202 33.86 45.95 -3.85
N THR A 203 34.96 45.55 -4.49
CA THR A 203 35.88 46.47 -5.14
C THR A 203 35.26 47.13 -6.37
N GLY A 204 34.49 46.40 -7.18
CA GLY A 204 33.79 46.93 -8.34
C GLY A 204 32.78 48.03 -8.01
N ARG A 205 32.17 48.01 -6.86
CA ARG A 205 31.21 49.05 -6.42
C ARG A 205 31.88 50.31 -5.93
N LEU A 206 32.95 50.19 -5.17
CA LEU A 206 33.58 51.32 -4.48
C LEU A 206 34.87 51.80 -5.17
N CYS A 207 35.69 50.89 -5.68
CA CYS A 207 36.98 51.25 -6.24
C CYS A 207 36.87 51.68 -7.71
N ALA A 208 35.86 51.26 -8.48
CA ALA A 208 35.73 51.62 -9.89
C ALA A 208 35.65 53.12 -10.16
N ASN A 209 35.07 53.88 -9.22
CA ASN A 209 34.91 55.34 -9.31
C ASN A 209 35.82 56.10 -8.33
N CYS A 210 36.85 55.47 -7.76
CA CYS A 210 37.72 56.07 -6.79
C CYS A 210 38.98 56.64 -7.49
N ASP A 211 39.30 57.91 -7.22
CA ASP A 211 40.48 58.58 -7.78
C ASP A 211 41.81 57.93 -7.37
N CYS A 212 41.82 57.15 -6.30
CA CYS A 212 43.01 56.49 -5.76
C CYS A 212 43.09 55.01 -6.19
N CYS A 213 42.22 54.51 -7.08
CA CYS A 213 42.14 53.08 -7.45
C CYS A 213 43.46 52.53 -7.99
N ALA A 214 44.09 53.23 -8.94
CA ALA A 214 45.35 52.81 -9.52
C ALA A 214 46.49 52.72 -8.48
N ILE A 215 46.55 53.66 -7.51
CA ILE A 215 47.55 53.66 -6.45
C ILE A 215 47.35 52.46 -5.51
N CYS A 216 46.12 52.13 -5.22
CA CYS A 216 45.76 51.02 -4.29
C CYS A 216 46.02 49.65 -4.86
N TRP A 217 45.89 49.44 -6.20
CA TRP A 217 45.93 48.13 -6.84
C TRP A 217 47.17 47.87 -7.71
N GLU A 218 47.85 48.92 -8.17
CA GLU A 218 49.03 48.79 -9.07
C GLU A 218 50.37 48.83 -8.34
N GLN A 219 50.42 49.26 -7.09
CA GLN A 219 51.65 49.23 -6.29
C GLN A 219 51.83 47.87 -5.60
N GLU A 220 52.91 47.14 -5.93
CA GLU A 220 53.25 45.82 -5.40
C GLU A 220 53.37 45.76 -3.84
N SER A 221 53.42 46.88 -3.19
CA SER A 221 53.57 47.01 -1.71
C SER A 221 52.25 47.18 -0.96
N THR A 222 51.09 47.23 -1.64
CA THR A 222 49.82 47.54 -0.96
C THR A 222 49.15 46.25 -0.47
N PRO A 223 49.03 46.03 0.84
CA PRO A 223 48.45 44.82 1.41
C PRO A 223 46.92 44.78 1.34
N LEU A 224 46.28 45.65 0.54
CA LEU A 224 44.85 45.86 0.51
C LEU A 224 44.07 44.57 0.24
N TYR A 225 44.57 43.72 -0.68
CA TYR A 225 43.94 42.43 -0.96
C TYR A 225 43.93 41.50 0.25
N GLY A 226 45.06 41.46 0.98
CA GLY A 226 45.19 40.68 2.21
C GLY A 226 44.25 41.17 3.33
N ILE A 227 44.20 42.52 3.48
CA ILE A 227 43.32 43.17 4.49
C ILE A 227 41.85 42.86 4.18
N LEU A 228 41.43 43.01 2.92
CA LEU A 228 40.07 42.67 2.49
C LEU A 228 39.75 41.19 2.67
N SER A 229 40.70 40.31 2.35
CA SER A 229 40.53 38.86 2.56
C SER A 229 40.35 38.52 4.05
N ASN A 230 41.17 39.09 4.91
CA ASN A 230 41.10 38.92 6.36
C ASN A 230 39.79 39.48 6.94
N MET A 231 39.36 40.64 6.44
CA MET A 231 38.09 41.27 6.86
C MET A 231 36.90 40.40 6.46
N ILE A 232 36.85 39.93 5.19
CA ILE A 232 35.77 39.01 4.71
C ILE A 232 35.78 37.71 5.51
N THR A 233 36.95 37.13 5.77
CA THR A 233 37.07 35.90 6.57
C THR A 233 36.57 36.10 8.02
N SER A 234 36.86 37.24 8.59
CA SER A 234 36.36 37.63 9.95
C SER A 234 34.84 37.76 9.97
N ILE A 235 34.26 38.48 9.01
CA ILE A 235 32.81 38.62 8.86
C ILE A 235 32.14 37.24 8.67
N LEU A 236 32.75 36.33 7.88
CA LEU A 236 32.28 34.95 7.66
C LEU A 236 32.24 34.15 8.94
N ASN A 237 33.21 34.30 9.84
CA ASN A 237 33.33 33.47 11.04
C ASN A 237 32.56 34.04 12.25
N VAL A 238 32.51 35.37 12.38
CA VAL A 238 32.00 36.04 13.61
C VAL A 238 30.78 36.93 13.29
N GLY A 239 30.45 37.20 12.04
CA GLY A 239 29.35 38.08 11.62
C GLY A 239 29.74 39.57 11.64
N THR A 240 30.93 39.92 12.14
CA THR A 240 31.41 41.31 12.27
C THR A 240 32.88 41.39 11.77
N PRO A 241 33.28 42.51 11.20
CA PRO A 241 34.69 42.72 10.80
C PRO A 241 35.59 42.75 12.03
N ALA A 242 36.81 42.25 11.90
CA ALA A 242 37.81 42.35 12.95
C ALA A 242 38.28 43.81 13.08
N LYS A 243 38.35 44.33 14.30
CA LYS A 243 38.80 45.72 14.55
C LYS A 243 40.20 46.02 13.98
N GLU A 244 41.08 45.03 14.05
CA GLU A 244 42.43 45.13 13.47
C GLU A 244 42.39 45.38 11.95
N SER A 245 41.52 44.65 11.23
CA SER A 245 41.34 44.81 9.78
C SER A 245 40.68 46.17 9.44
N GLU A 246 39.79 46.68 10.27
CA GLU A 246 39.19 48.02 10.11
C GLU A 246 40.24 49.13 10.29
N GLU A 247 41.08 49.01 11.32
CA GLU A 247 42.16 49.97 11.61
C GLU A 247 43.21 49.95 10.49
N GLU A 248 43.67 48.77 10.04
CA GLU A 248 44.58 48.63 8.91
C GLU A 248 43.98 49.22 7.65
N LEU A 249 42.72 48.93 7.33
CA LEU A 249 42.04 49.44 6.15
C LEU A 249 41.96 50.97 6.17
N SER A 250 41.76 51.57 7.34
CA SER A 250 41.69 53.01 7.49
C SER A 250 42.99 53.75 7.13
N HIS A 251 44.12 53.07 7.20
CA HIS A 251 45.44 53.62 6.82
C HIS A 251 45.68 53.64 5.29
N TYR A 252 45.04 52.68 4.57
CA TYR A 252 45.29 52.51 3.12
C TYR A 252 44.10 52.98 2.26
N CYS A 253 42.87 52.99 2.79
CA CYS A 253 41.68 53.28 2.01
C CYS A 253 40.99 54.58 2.49
N LYS A 254 40.84 55.54 1.58
CA LYS A 254 40.14 56.82 1.82
C LYS A 254 38.64 56.62 2.16
N HIS A 255 38.05 55.53 1.62
CA HIS A 255 36.66 55.16 1.81
C HIS A 255 36.51 53.93 2.74
N SER A 256 37.35 53.80 3.76
CA SER A 256 37.40 52.63 4.65
C SER A 256 36.07 52.32 5.31
N LYS A 257 35.32 53.35 5.77
CA LYS A 257 33.99 53.15 6.40
C LYS A 257 32.96 52.59 5.43
N ASP A 258 32.90 53.18 4.24
CA ASP A 258 31.96 52.72 3.20
C ASP A 258 32.32 51.30 2.75
N MET A 259 33.65 50.96 2.72
CA MET A 259 34.12 49.61 2.40
C MET A 259 33.72 48.58 3.43
N VAL A 260 33.76 48.92 4.70
CA VAL A 260 33.31 48.04 5.80
C VAL A 260 31.80 47.81 5.72
N GLU A 261 31.01 48.89 5.56
CA GLU A 261 29.53 48.75 5.43
C GLU A 261 29.13 47.90 4.21
N GLU A 262 29.79 48.12 3.07
CA GLU A 262 29.51 47.38 1.85
C GLU A 262 30.00 45.93 1.96
N ALA A 263 31.09 45.63 2.67
CA ALA A 263 31.54 44.28 2.95
C ALA A 263 30.53 43.51 3.76
N VAL A 264 29.92 44.14 4.78
CA VAL A 264 28.85 43.53 5.58
C VAL A 264 27.62 43.24 4.69
N ARG A 265 27.20 44.18 3.83
CA ARG A 265 26.08 43.98 2.90
C ARG A 265 26.33 42.83 1.88
N VAL A 266 27.51 42.76 1.32
CA VAL A 266 27.90 41.67 0.39
C VAL A 266 27.87 40.34 1.10
N PHE A 267 28.34 40.31 2.35
CA PHE A 267 28.27 39.11 3.18
C PHE A 267 26.84 38.69 3.51
N GLU A 268 25.98 39.61 3.98
CA GLU A 268 24.58 39.33 4.29
C GLU A 268 23.86 38.73 3.06
N LYS A 269 24.07 39.32 1.89
CA LYS A 269 23.55 38.81 0.60
C LYS A 269 24.06 37.40 0.31
N ALA A 270 25.35 37.15 0.47
CA ALA A 270 25.96 35.84 0.22
C ALA A 270 25.49 34.81 1.22
N SER A 271 25.33 35.19 2.50
CA SER A 271 24.80 34.37 3.58
C SER A 271 23.35 33.94 3.30
N LEU A 272 22.50 34.88 2.90
CA LEU A 272 21.13 34.59 2.47
C LEU A 272 21.11 33.62 1.26
N ASN A 273 21.92 33.87 0.25
CA ASN A 273 22.01 32.99 -0.93
C ASN A 273 22.45 31.57 -0.54
N ARG A 274 23.43 31.45 0.38
CA ARG A 274 23.87 30.14 0.90
C ARG A 274 22.77 29.43 1.68
N ALA A 275 22.05 30.17 2.54
CA ALA A 275 20.93 29.64 3.30
C ALA A 275 19.82 29.09 2.36
N TRP A 276 19.44 29.87 1.33
CA TRP A 276 18.50 29.43 0.30
C TRP A 276 18.97 28.20 -0.47
N TYR A 277 20.25 28.18 -0.85
CA TYR A 277 20.83 27.04 -1.54
C TYR A 277 20.82 25.78 -0.69
N ASN A 278 21.23 25.90 0.60
CA ASN A 278 21.20 24.79 1.54
C ASN A 278 19.77 24.28 1.79
N ARG A 279 18.77 25.18 1.88
CA ARG A 279 17.36 24.78 2.00
C ARG A 279 16.87 24.00 0.76
N LEU A 280 17.33 24.38 -0.41
CA LEU A 280 17.03 23.64 -1.66
C LEU A 280 17.69 22.25 -1.65
N LEU A 281 18.88 22.13 -1.08
CA LEU A 281 19.55 20.84 -0.89
C LEU A 281 18.86 19.97 0.16
N GLU A 282 18.34 20.54 1.23
CA GLU A 282 17.51 19.85 2.22
C GLU A 282 16.24 19.28 1.60
N ASN A 283 15.56 20.03 0.75
CA ASN A 283 14.40 19.51 0.00
C ASN A 283 14.78 18.32 -0.90
N ARG A 284 15.97 18.34 -1.52
CA ARG A 284 16.47 17.20 -2.32
C ARG A 284 16.74 15.98 -1.44
N GLN A 285 17.31 16.16 -0.26
CA GLN A 285 17.52 15.09 0.70
C GLN A 285 16.20 14.46 1.12
N THR A 286 15.18 15.28 1.42
CA THR A 286 13.84 14.80 1.74
C THR A 286 13.24 13.96 0.61
N ILE A 287 13.37 14.41 -0.65
CA ILE A 287 12.91 13.63 -1.81
C ILE A 287 13.66 12.30 -1.90
N ALA A 288 14.97 12.28 -1.64
CA ALA A 288 15.77 11.05 -1.63
C ALA A 288 15.26 10.05 -0.58
N GLU A 289 14.99 10.52 0.62
CA GLU A 289 14.46 9.69 1.72
C GLU A 289 13.08 9.13 1.39
N GLN A 290 12.19 9.92 0.76
CA GLN A 290 10.88 9.46 0.31
C GLN A 290 10.99 8.39 -0.79
N LEU A 291 11.90 8.56 -1.75
CA LEU A 291 12.14 7.58 -2.81
C LEU A 291 12.72 6.27 -2.26
N ASP A 292 13.61 6.34 -1.28
CA ASP A 292 14.17 5.16 -0.62
C ASP A 292 13.11 4.40 0.18
N ALA A 293 12.24 5.12 0.87
CA ALA A 293 11.10 4.55 1.58
C ALA A 293 10.11 3.85 0.62
N MET A 294 9.81 4.46 -0.54
CA MET A 294 8.99 3.81 -1.58
C MET A 294 9.67 2.55 -2.13
N ALA A 295 10.99 2.58 -2.35
CA ALA A 295 11.76 1.41 -2.78
C ALA A 295 11.69 0.28 -1.74
N TYR A 296 11.76 0.61 -0.46
CA TYR A 296 11.64 -0.35 0.63
C TYR A 296 10.28 -1.06 0.60
N ILE A 297 9.18 -0.29 0.52
CA ILE A 297 7.82 -0.86 0.44
C ILE A 297 7.67 -1.76 -0.80
N MET A 298 8.14 -1.31 -1.96
CA MET A 298 8.06 -2.12 -3.17
C MET A 298 8.84 -3.43 -3.05
N LYS A 299 10.00 -3.42 -2.38
CA LYS A 299 10.78 -4.63 -2.07
C LYS A 299 10.05 -5.53 -1.08
N ASP A 300 9.39 -4.95 -0.10
CA ASP A 300 8.61 -5.68 0.89
C ASP A 300 7.39 -6.34 0.24
N CYS A 301 6.63 -5.58 -0.55
CA CYS A 301 5.53 -6.12 -1.36
C CYS A 301 5.98 -7.20 -2.36
N ALA A 302 7.20 -7.10 -2.90
CA ALA A 302 7.75 -8.11 -3.81
C ALA A 302 8.18 -9.40 -3.08
N LYS A 303 8.56 -9.29 -1.80
CA LYS A 303 8.98 -10.43 -0.96
C LYS A 303 7.80 -11.11 -0.26
N GLU A 304 6.66 -10.43 -0.17
CA GLU A 304 5.48 -11.03 0.43
C GLU A 304 5.00 -12.20 -0.43
N GLU A 305 4.86 -13.33 0.25
CA GLU A 305 4.10 -14.51 -0.13
C GLU A 305 4.91 -15.69 -0.65
N LYS A 306 5.49 -16.43 0.29
CA LYS A 306 5.69 -17.86 0.03
C LYS A 306 4.32 -18.54 0.00
N LEU A 307 3.89 -18.92 -1.21
CA LEU A 307 2.84 -19.93 -1.37
C LEU A 307 3.35 -21.22 -0.71
N LEU A 308 2.64 -21.65 0.29
CA LEU A 308 3.03 -22.74 1.14
C LEU A 308 2.89 -24.12 0.46
N ASP A 309 3.76 -25.11 0.81
CA ASP A 309 3.93 -26.37 0.11
C ASP A 309 3.11 -27.54 0.76
N THR A 310 3.37 -28.73 0.45
CA THR A 310 2.66 -30.02 0.53
C THR A 310 1.84 -30.33 1.81
N GLN A 311 2.17 -29.85 3.02
CA GLN A 311 1.35 -30.07 4.23
C GLN A 311 0.04 -29.28 4.21
N GLU A 312 0.02 -28.15 3.55
CA GLU A 312 -1.13 -27.27 3.42
C GLU A 312 -2.13 -27.77 2.39
N LYS A 313 -1.70 -28.54 1.41
CA LYS A 313 -2.63 -29.20 0.49
C LYS A 313 -3.63 -30.07 1.25
N LYS A 314 -3.22 -30.66 2.38
CA LYS A 314 -4.13 -31.42 3.27
C LYS A 314 -5.06 -30.46 4.03
N ALA A 315 -4.52 -29.36 4.60
CA ALA A 315 -5.32 -28.36 5.30
C ALA A 315 -6.34 -27.69 4.36
N LEU A 316 -5.91 -27.29 3.16
CA LEU A 316 -6.80 -26.71 2.15
C LEU A 316 -7.90 -27.70 1.69
N ALA A 317 -7.58 -28.99 1.59
CA ALA A 317 -8.56 -30.02 1.28
C ALA A 317 -9.59 -30.21 2.42
N GLU A 318 -9.12 -30.16 3.67
CA GLU A 318 -9.98 -30.24 4.85
C GLU A 318 -10.87 -29.00 4.98
N ILE A 319 -10.34 -27.80 4.74
CA ILE A 319 -11.13 -26.56 4.71
C ILE A 319 -12.25 -26.67 3.67
N ARG A 320 -11.93 -27.14 2.45
CA ARG A 320 -12.94 -27.33 1.38
C ARG A 320 -14.01 -28.35 1.76
N TYR A 321 -13.62 -29.41 2.42
CA TYR A 321 -14.56 -30.44 2.87
C TYR A 321 -15.54 -29.88 3.91
N ARG A 322 -15.05 -29.23 4.97
CA ARG A 322 -15.86 -28.64 6.05
C ARG A 322 -16.72 -27.47 5.59
N ALA A 323 -16.17 -26.60 4.73
CA ALA A 323 -16.92 -25.52 4.11
C ALA A 323 -18.13 -26.04 3.31
N LYS A 324 -17.96 -27.15 2.60
CA LYS A 324 -19.03 -27.80 1.83
C LYS A 324 -20.14 -28.34 2.74
N GLU A 325 -19.81 -28.89 3.90
CA GLU A 325 -20.79 -29.31 4.91
C GLU A 325 -21.60 -28.14 5.44
N SER A 326 -20.98 -26.97 5.60
CA SER A 326 -21.65 -25.72 6.01
C SER A 326 -22.39 -25.01 4.85
N GLY A 327 -22.48 -25.62 3.68
CA GLY A 327 -23.16 -25.04 2.51
C GLY A 327 -22.39 -23.92 1.81
N ILE A 328 -21.09 -23.81 2.06
CA ILE A 328 -20.20 -22.84 1.44
C ILE A 328 -19.48 -23.48 0.25
N VAL A 329 -19.43 -22.77 -0.87
CA VAL A 329 -18.65 -23.14 -2.06
C VAL A 329 -17.45 -22.21 -2.14
N ILE A 330 -16.27 -22.80 -2.13
CA ILE A 330 -14.99 -22.08 -2.31
C ILE A 330 -14.65 -22.16 -3.79
N GLU A 331 -14.64 -21.02 -4.46
CA GLU A 331 -14.25 -20.93 -5.88
C GLU A 331 -12.73 -20.82 -6.00
N GLU A 332 -12.14 -19.98 -5.18
CA GLU A 332 -10.71 -19.72 -5.16
C GLU A 332 -10.25 -19.58 -3.70
N MET A 333 -9.05 -20.01 -3.39
CA MET A 333 -8.50 -19.92 -2.03
C MET A 333 -6.99 -20.00 -2.08
N HIS A 334 -6.33 -18.98 -1.49
CA HIS A 334 -4.89 -18.88 -1.40
C HIS A 334 -4.48 -18.62 0.05
N LEU A 335 -3.50 -19.39 0.52
CA LEU A 335 -2.92 -19.26 1.85
C LEU A 335 -1.50 -18.74 1.70
N TYR A 336 -1.19 -17.69 2.44
CA TYR A 336 0.09 -17.02 2.44
C TYR A 336 0.68 -16.99 3.84
N GLU A 337 1.99 -17.02 3.92
CA GLU A 337 2.73 -16.81 5.16
C GLU A 337 3.65 -15.61 4.98
N ASN A 338 3.56 -14.63 5.89
CA ASN A 338 4.44 -13.48 5.87
C ASN A 338 5.83 -13.84 6.42
N GLN A 339 6.77 -12.88 6.40
CA GLN A 339 8.14 -13.07 6.87
C GLN A 339 8.22 -13.45 8.36
N GLU A 340 7.20 -13.11 9.14
CA GLU A 340 7.09 -13.39 10.58
C GLU A 340 6.40 -14.73 10.88
N GLY A 341 6.09 -15.54 9.86
CA GLY A 341 5.41 -16.84 10.01
C GLY A 341 3.90 -16.73 10.29
N ARG A 342 3.28 -15.59 10.02
CA ARG A 342 1.84 -15.36 10.24
C ARG A 342 1.05 -15.66 8.99
N LEU A 343 -0.13 -16.26 9.19
CA LEU A 343 -0.98 -16.70 8.10
C LEU A 343 -1.93 -15.60 7.62
N ARG A 344 -2.03 -15.49 6.30
CA ARG A 344 -3.03 -14.69 5.60
C ARG A 344 -3.76 -15.59 4.59
N LEU A 345 -5.09 -15.58 4.60
CA LEU A 345 -5.90 -16.40 3.71
C LEU A 345 -6.83 -15.50 2.89
N THR A 346 -6.77 -15.63 1.57
CA THR A 346 -7.76 -15.04 0.66
C THR A 346 -8.68 -16.13 0.13
N ALA A 347 -9.99 -15.87 0.12
CA ALA A 347 -10.95 -16.84 -0.38
C ALA A 347 -12.13 -16.20 -1.11
N GLY A 348 -12.39 -16.64 -2.33
CA GLY A 348 -13.62 -16.35 -3.07
C GLY A 348 -14.72 -17.32 -2.66
N LEU A 349 -15.72 -16.83 -1.90
CA LEU A 349 -16.75 -17.64 -1.27
C LEU A 349 -18.15 -17.31 -1.82
N ARG A 350 -19.01 -18.35 -1.93
CA ARG A 350 -20.45 -18.19 -2.19
C ARG A 350 -21.27 -19.25 -1.47
N SER A 351 -22.53 -18.95 -1.21
CA SER A 351 -23.47 -19.90 -0.62
C SER A 351 -24.03 -20.87 -1.70
N LYS A 352 -24.09 -22.16 -1.37
CA LYS A 352 -24.59 -23.20 -2.27
C LYS A 352 -26.10 -23.16 -2.47
N MET A 353 -26.85 -22.79 -1.44
CA MET A 353 -28.33 -22.91 -1.42
C MET A 353 -29.05 -21.57 -1.59
N GLY A 354 -28.35 -20.48 -1.89
CA GLY A 354 -28.95 -19.16 -2.07
C GLY A 354 -29.38 -18.45 -0.76
N GLY A 355 -29.20 -19.08 0.40
CA GLY A 355 -29.32 -18.46 1.71
C GLY A 355 -28.01 -17.80 2.15
N CYS A 356 -28.09 -16.86 3.10
CA CYS A 356 -26.90 -16.28 3.71
C CYS A 356 -26.31 -17.25 4.74
N VAL A 357 -25.00 -17.52 4.63
CA VAL A 357 -24.24 -18.32 5.59
C VAL A 357 -23.31 -17.41 6.37
N SER A 358 -23.22 -17.58 7.69
CA SER A 358 -22.31 -16.76 8.50
C SER A 358 -20.84 -17.04 8.17
N VAL A 359 -20.04 -15.98 8.04
CA VAL A 359 -18.57 -16.09 7.88
C VAL A 359 -17.94 -16.83 9.06
N LYS A 360 -18.53 -16.78 10.26
CA LYS A 360 -18.07 -17.54 11.43
C LYS A 360 -18.01 -19.05 11.18
N SER A 361 -18.91 -19.60 10.36
CA SER A 361 -18.89 -21.03 10.01
C SER A 361 -17.68 -21.38 9.14
N PHE A 362 -17.27 -20.47 8.27
CA PHE A 362 -16.06 -20.64 7.47
C PHE A 362 -14.80 -20.49 8.34
N LEU A 363 -14.75 -19.47 9.21
CA LEU A 363 -13.65 -19.28 10.15
C LEU A 363 -13.42 -20.50 11.04
N ALA A 364 -14.50 -21.10 11.59
CA ALA A 364 -14.38 -22.31 12.40
C ALA A 364 -13.78 -23.49 11.61
N ALA A 365 -14.14 -23.64 10.32
CA ALA A 365 -13.57 -24.66 9.45
C ALA A 365 -12.08 -24.41 9.17
N VAL A 366 -11.70 -23.15 8.96
CA VAL A 366 -10.30 -22.74 8.70
C VAL A 366 -9.45 -22.92 9.95
N SER A 367 -9.89 -22.38 11.10
CA SER A 367 -9.16 -22.48 12.37
C SER A 367 -8.92 -23.94 12.77
N HIS A 368 -9.94 -24.80 12.60
CA HIS A 368 -9.78 -26.23 12.89
C HIS A 368 -8.75 -26.90 11.97
N ALA A 369 -8.77 -26.59 10.67
CA ALA A 369 -7.88 -27.22 9.70
C ALA A 369 -6.42 -26.75 9.82
N LEU A 370 -6.22 -25.48 10.20
CA LEU A 370 -4.88 -24.88 10.34
C LEU A 370 -4.32 -25.03 11.76
N GLY A 371 -5.16 -25.35 12.76
CA GLY A 371 -4.76 -25.41 14.18
C GLY A 371 -4.38 -24.04 14.76
N LYS A 372 -4.82 -22.95 14.11
CA LYS A 372 -4.58 -21.56 14.51
C LYS A 372 -5.88 -20.78 14.48
N ASP A 373 -6.05 -19.84 15.38
CA ASP A 373 -7.20 -18.96 15.37
C ASP A 373 -7.08 -17.94 14.22
N ILE A 374 -8.18 -17.81 13.46
CA ILE A 374 -8.23 -16.95 12.28
C ILE A 374 -9.35 -15.92 12.46
N ARG A 375 -9.09 -14.67 12.08
CA ARG A 375 -10.08 -13.59 12.07
C ARG A 375 -10.32 -13.07 10.65
N ALA A 376 -11.51 -12.54 10.40
CA ALA A 376 -11.78 -11.82 9.17
C ALA A 376 -11.20 -10.40 9.25
N ALA A 377 -10.81 -9.83 8.10
CA ALA A 377 -10.47 -8.41 8.01
C ALA A 377 -11.64 -7.53 8.46
N ALA A 378 -11.35 -6.34 8.96
CA ALA A 378 -12.36 -5.45 9.56
C ALA A 378 -13.45 -5.00 8.57
N ASP A 379 -13.11 -4.89 7.29
CA ASP A 379 -13.99 -4.50 6.19
C ASP A 379 -14.79 -5.67 5.59
N CYS A 380 -14.53 -6.91 6.03
CA CYS A 380 -15.21 -8.09 5.51
C CYS A 380 -16.69 -8.14 5.91
N ARG A 381 -17.52 -8.59 4.96
CA ARG A 381 -18.95 -8.86 5.23
C ARG A 381 -19.10 -9.98 6.27
N SER A 382 -20.10 -9.88 7.11
CA SER A 382 -20.40 -10.91 8.13
C SER A 382 -21.09 -12.16 7.58
N PHE A 383 -21.58 -12.11 6.32
CA PHE A 383 -22.35 -13.19 5.69
C PHE A 383 -21.85 -13.44 4.26
N ILE A 384 -21.84 -14.73 3.90
CA ILE A 384 -21.56 -15.24 2.56
C ILE A 384 -22.88 -15.34 1.81
N SER A 385 -23.00 -14.60 0.69
CA SER A 385 -24.19 -14.56 -0.15
C SER A 385 -24.16 -15.60 -1.28
N LYS A 386 -25.21 -15.60 -2.14
CA LYS A 386 -25.27 -16.43 -3.34
C LYS A 386 -24.23 -16.02 -4.39
N GLU A 387 -23.90 -14.72 -4.45
CA GLU A 387 -22.90 -14.18 -5.36
C GLU A 387 -21.50 -14.38 -4.78
N ARG A 388 -20.52 -14.60 -5.65
CA ARG A 388 -19.10 -14.65 -5.25
C ARG A 388 -18.73 -13.34 -4.55
N THR A 389 -18.12 -13.48 -3.40
CA THR A 389 -17.51 -12.37 -2.66
C THR A 389 -16.12 -12.82 -2.21
N ASP A 390 -15.14 -11.96 -2.40
CA ASP A 390 -13.78 -12.21 -1.96
C ASP A 390 -13.65 -11.77 -0.50
N PHE A 391 -13.06 -12.63 0.32
CA PHE A 391 -12.84 -12.45 1.74
C PHE A 391 -11.36 -12.53 2.04
N LEU A 392 -10.93 -11.72 3.00
CA LEU A 392 -9.58 -11.68 3.50
C LEU A 392 -9.59 -12.06 4.99
N PHE A 393 -8.70 -12.98 5.37
CA PHE A 393 -8.58 -13.49 6.72
C PHE A 393 -7.13 -13.44 7.16
N TYR A 394 -6.92 -13.16 8.44
CA TYR A 394 -5.62 -13.12 9.10
C TYR A 394 -5.57 -14.07 10.29
N GLU A 395 -4.39 -14.55 10.64
CA GLU A 395 -4.17 -15.19 11.94
C GLU A 395 -4.60 -14.24 13.05
N ASP A 396 -5.34 -14.74 14.04
CA ASP A 396 -5.85 -13.91 15.13
C ASP A 396 -4.73 -13.58 16.12
N THR A 397 -4.81 -12.40 16.73
CA THR A 397 -3.81 -11.93 17.69
C THR A 397 -3.97 -12.61 19.04
N LYS A 398 -2.86 -12.77 19.78
CA LYS A 398 -2.85 -13.34 21.14
C LYS A 398 -3.54 -12.40 22.15
N TYR A 399 -3.31 -11.11 22.00
CA TYR A 399 -3.86 -10.09 22.89
C TYR A 399 -5.00 -9.33 22.23
N ARG A 400 -5.91 -8.83 23.07
CA ARG A 400 -6.87 -7.77 22.74
C ARG A 400 -6.52 -6.52 23.50
N SER A 401 -6.82 -5.38 22.94
CA SER A 401 -6.63 -4.09 23.58
C SER A 401 -7.98 -3.47 23.98
N VAL A 402 -7.98 -2.78 25.09
CA VAL A 402 -9.06 -1.90 25.51
C VAL A 402 -8.47 -0.53 25.78
N GLN A 403 -9.07 0.49 25.19
CA GLN A 403 -8.58 1.87 25.28
C GLN A 403 -9.51 2.72 26.15
N GLY A 404 -8.94 3.77 26.74
CA GLY A 404 -9.66 4.78 27.47
C GLY A 404 -8.98 6.13 27.38
N ILE A 405 -9.76 7.18 27.42
CA ILE A 405 -9.29 8.55 27.34
C ILE A 405 -9.96 9.41 28.41
N ALA A 406 -9.20 10.36 28.96
CA ALA A 406 -9.71 11.49 29.71
C ALA A 406 -9.06 12.77 29.17
N ARG A 407 -9.88 13.80 28.94
CA ARG A 407 -9.43 15.03 28.30
C ARG A 407 -10.11 16.25 28.92
N LEU A 408 -9.35 17.30 29.12
CA LEU A 408 -9.84 18.63 29.48
C LEU A 408 -9.14 19.69 28.63
N LYS A 409 -9.89 20.67 28.21
CA LYS A 409 -9.36 21.85 27.50
C LYS A 409 -9.01 22.95 28.48
N LYS A 410 -8.06 23.79 28.11
CA LYS A 410 -7.66 25.02 28.80
C LYS A 410 -8.86 25.92 29.10
N ASP A 411 -8.88 26.50 30.27
CA ASP A 411 -9.92 27.43 30.66
C ASP A 411 -10.01 28.62 29.67
N GLY A 412 -11.21 28.85 29.14
CA GLY A 412 -11.46 29.89 28.15
C GLY A 412 -11.20 29.48 26.69
N ALA A 413 -10.59 28.33 26.42
CA ALA A 413 -10.43 27.81 25.08
C ALA A 413 -11.73 27.16 24.55
N GLN A 414 -12.00 27.27 23.23
CA GLN A 414 -13.15 26.60 22.63
C GLN A 414 -12.83 25.14 22.27
N ILE A 415 -11.62 24.88 21.83
CA ILE A 415 -11.12 23.58 21.36
C ILE A 415 -9.74 23.36 21.99
N SER A 416 -9.40 22.12 22.34
CA SER A 416 -8.09 21.70 22.82
C SER A 416 -7.10 21.58 21.67
N GLY A 417 -5.84 21.95 21.90
CA GLY A 417 -4.71 21.77 20.98
C GLY A 417 -4.23 20.32 20.89
N ASP A 418 -4.49 19.51 21.92
CA ASP A 418 -4.13 18.09 21.92
C ASP A 418 -4.98 17.27 20.95
N ASN A 419 -4.38 16.29 20.29
CA ASN A 419 -5.08 15.25 19.55
C ASN A 419 -4.50 13.86 19.87
N PHE A 420 -5.29 12.83 19.62
CA PHE A 420 -4.94 11.45 19.94
C PHE A 420 -5.42 10.49 18.85
N SER A 421 -4.78 9.31 18.79
CA SER A 421 -5.11 8.23 17.89
C SER A 421 -5.13 6.87 18.58
N PHE A 422 -6.08 6.03 18.17
CA PHE A 422 -6.11 4.59 18.43
C PHE A 422 -6.37 3.89 17.09
N LEU A 423 -5.35 3.28 16.51
CA LEU A 423 -5.45 2.61 15.21
C LEU A 423 -4.97 1.16 15.33
N GLU A 424 -5.84 0.19 15.08
CA GLU A 424 -5.47 -1.21 14.94
C GLU A 424 -5.19 -1.49 13.47
N LEU A 425 -3.93 -1.77 13.14
CA LEU A 425 -3.51 -2.12 11.79
C LEU A 425 -3.91 -3.55 11.45
N GLU A 426 -4.20 -3.82 10.18
CA GLU A 426 -4.61 -5.15 9.71
C GLU A 426 -3.60 -6.25 10.06
N ARG A 427 -2.31 -5.91 10.09
CA ARG A 427 -1.22 -6.81 10.47
C ARG A 427 -1.18 -7.17 11.96
N GLY A 428 -2.09 -6.64 12.79
CA GLY A 428 -2.21 -6.97 14.20
C GLY A 428 -1.37 -6.12 15.15
N ASP A 429 -0.90 -4.96 14.69
CA ASP A 429 -0.27 -3.94 15.52
C ASP A 429 -1.32 -2.90 15.94
N LEU A 430 -1.20 -2.38 17.16
CA LEU A 430 -2.01 -1.29 17.68
C LEU A 430 -1.14 -0.04 17.82
N LEU A 431 -1.50 1.02 17.13
CA LEU A 431 -0.94 2.35 17.33
C LEU A 431 -1.71 3.09 18.42
N LEU A 432 -0.99 3.64 19.37
CA LEU A 432 -1.43 4.67 20.30
C LEU A 432 -0.67 5.94 19.94
N GLY A 433 -1.39 7.01 19.61
CA GLY A 433 -0.82 8.28 19.21
C GLY A 433 -1.31 9.41 20.10
N LEU A 434 -0.40 10.28 20.54
CA LEU A 434 -0.71 11.51 21.25
C LEU A 434 0.16 12.63 20.68
N SER A 435 -0.46 13.77 20.37
CA SER A 435 0.24 14.94 19.83
C SER A 435 -0.37 16.18 20.43
N ASP A 436 0.49 17.07 20.92
CA ASP A 436 0.13 18.39 21.36
C ASP A 436 0.65 19.43 20.38
N GLY A 437 -0.24 20.27 19.86
CA GLY A 437 0.08 21.37 18.95
C GLY A 437 0.52 22.60 19.72
N MET A 438 1.60 23.25 19.30
CA MET A 438 2.15 24.39 19.99
C MET A 438 1.17 25.56 20.08
N GLY A 439 0.90 26.04 21.29
CA GLY A 439 -0.07 27.09 21.55
C GLY A 439 -1.41 26.58 22.05
N SER A 440 -2.51 27.21 21.66
CA SER A 440 -3.86 26.79 22.07
C SER A 440 -4.92 27.11 21.01
N GLY A 441 -6.02 26.38 21.05
CA GLY A 441 -7.19 26.61 20.20
C GLY A 441 -7.10 25.96 18.81
N SER A 442 -7.82 26.53 17.82
CA SER A 442 -8.05 25.84 16.53
C SER A 442 -6.80 25.67 15.66
N ALA A 443 -5.78 26.51 15.81
CA ALA A 443 -4.53 26.37 15.07
C ALA A 443 -3.74 25.17 15.58
N ALA A 444 -3.47 25.11 16.87
CA ALA A 444 -2.78 24.01 17.53
C ALA A 444 -3.50 22.66 17.30
N CYS A 445 -4.85 22.66 17.42
CA CYS A 445 -5.66 21.46 17.13
C CYS A 445 -5.47 20.93 15.71
N LYS A 446 -5.44 21.81 14.69
CA LYS A 446 -5.22 21.39 13.29
C LYS A 446 -3.83 20.85 13.03
N GLU A 447 -2.84 21.35 13.77
CA GLU A 447 -1.45 20.89 13.65
C GLU A 447 -1.27 19.50 14.23
N SER A 448 -1.69 19.29 15.47
CA SER A 448 -1.63 17.99 16.12
C SER A 448 -2.50 16.93 15.40
N GLU A 449 -3.67 17.33 14.87
CA GLU A 449 -4.52 16.46 14.02
C GLU A 449 -3.78 16.08 12.73
N MET A 450 -3.17 17.03 12.02
CA MET A 450 -2.43 16.76 10.78
C MET A 450 -1.23 15.84 11.02
N VAL A 451 -0.52 16.01 12.13
CA VAL A 451 0.60 15.16 12.51
C VAL A 451 0.16 13.70 12.65
N LEU A 452 -0.90 13.45 13.42
CA LEU A 452 -1.40 12.10 13.63
C LEU A 452 -1.99 11.50 12.35
N ASP A 453 -2.80 12.27 11.59
CA ASP A 453 -3.39 11.81 10.33
C ASP A 453 -2.32 11.40 9.30
N LEU A 454 -1.22 12.14 9.20
CA LEU A 454 -0.11 11.77 8.32
C LEU A 454 0.59 10.50 8.77
N VAL A 455 0.87 10.37 10.07
CA VAL A 455 1.50 9.15 10.62
C VAL A 455 0.61 7.93 10.40
N GLU A 456 -0.69 8.03 10.71
CA GLU A 456 -1.66 6.95 10.48
C GLU A 456 -1.66 6.50 9.03
N ARG A 457 -1.80 7.43 8.08
CA ARG A 457 -1.81 7.12 6.63
C ARG A 457 -0.53 6.45 6.16
N PHE A 458 0.62 6.88 6.65
CA PHE A 458 1.89 6.24 6.30
C PHE A 458 1.98 4.82 6.87
N LEU A 459 1.52 4.60 8.11
CA LEU A 459 1.51 3.27 8.73
C LEU A 459 0.51 2.32 8.05
N GLU A 460 -0.68 2.80 7.67
CA GLU A 460 -1.65 2.05 6.86
C GLU A 460 -1.09 1.68 5.48
N ALA A 461 -0.29 2.57 4.89
CA ALA A 461 0.41 2.32 3.64
C ALA A 461 1.59 1.34 3.78
N GLY A 462 1.93 0.89 5.01
CA GLY A 462 2.96 -0.11 5.27
C GLY A 462 4.35 0.45 5.57
N PHE A 463 4.51 1.77 5.76
CA PHE A 463 5.79 2.35 6.17
C PHE A 463 6.14 1.97 7.62
N SER A 464 7.45 1.91 7.92
CA SER A 464 7.90 1.80 9.32
C SER A 464 7.59 3.09 10.09
N VAL A 465 7.50 2.98 11.43
CA VAL A 465 7.19 4.12 12.29
C VAL A 465 8.23 5.24 12.12
N GLU A 466 9.51 4.88 12.07
CA GLU A 466 10.59 5.85 11.89
C GLU A 466 10.49 6.57 10.55
N THR A 467 10.16 5.83 9.47
CA THR A 467 9.97 6.42 8.14
C THR A 467 8.73 7.33 8.13
N ALA A 468 7.62 6.90 8.72
CA ALA A 468 6.41 7.70 8.84
C ALA A 468 6.67 9.02 9.58
N ILE A 469 7.41 8.97 10.69
CA ILE A 469 7.80 10.16 11.47
C ILE A 469 8.68 11.10 10.63
N ARG A 470 9.71 10.58 9.94
CA ARG A 470 10.59 11.41 9.11
C ARG A 470 9.84 12.08 7.95
N MET A 471 8.96 11.35 7.29
CA MET A 471 8.13 11.89 6.19
C MET A 471 7.16 12.95 6.70
N MET A 472 6.50 12.71 7.84
CA MET A 472 5.62 13.67 8.49
C MET A 472 6.39 14.95 8.89
N ASN A 473 7.56 14.82 9.57
CA ASN A 473 8.39 15.95 9.93
C ASN A 473 8.84 16.76 8.70
N SER A 474 9.23 16.07 7.63
CA SER A 474 9.58 16.73 6.37
C SER A 474 8.42 17.53 5.78
N ALA A 475 7.19 17.01 5.84
CA ALA A 475 6.00 17.71 5.39
C ALA A 475 5.71 18.97 6.23
N MET A 476 5.92 18.92 7.55
CA MET A 476 5.78 20.07 8.44
C MET A 476 6.81 21.15 8.13
N VAL A 477 8.10 20.78 8.02
CA VAL A 477 9.18 21.72 7.70
C VAL A 477 8.96 22.40 6.35
N MET A 478 8.46 21.68 5.34
CA MET A 478 8.19 22.21 4.00
C MET A 478 7.03 23.21 3.95
N LYS A 479 6.09 23.14 4.87
CA LYS A 479 4.92 24.04 4.92
C LYS A 479 5.32 25.50 5.15
N GLY A 480 6.49 25.75 5.75
CA GLY A 480 7.16 27.07 5.73
C GLY A 480 6.48 28.19 6.53
N GLU A 481 5.40 27.92 7.22
CA GLU A 481 4.81 28.82 8.18
C GLU A 481 5.66 28.74 9.46
N SER A 482 6.32 29.83 9.77
CA SER A 482 7.26 29.97 10.86
C SER A 482 6.57 29.79 12.18
N ASP A 483 6.31 28.76 12.76
CA ASP A 483 5.86 28.54 14.14
C ASP A 483 4.93 27.32 14.30
N LEU A 484 4.98 26.34 13.35
CA LEU A 484 4.21 25.11 13.43
C LEU A 484 5.07 24.00 14.03
N TYR A 485 4.99 23.82 15.32
CA TYR A 485 5.68 22.75 16.04
C TYR A 485 4.64 21.93 16.79
N SER A 486 4.86 20.63 16.87
CA SER A 486 3.99 19.74 17.64
C SER A 486 4.82 18.65 18.30
N THR A 487 4.32 18.11 19.39
CA THR A 487 4.91 16.93 20.02
C THR A 487 4.43 15.67 19.32
N VAL A 488 5.21 14.61 19.36
CA VAL A 488 4.82 13.28 18.86
C VAL A 488 5.15 12.22 19.90
N ASP A 489 4.13 11.58 20.42
CA ASP A 489 4.22 10.45 21.32
C ASP A 489 3.48 9.27 20.69
N LEU A 490 4.21 8.26 20.25
CA LEU A 490 3.65 7.08 19.62
C LEU A 490 4.05 5.83 20.41
N CYS A 491 3.11 4.91 20.58
CA CYS A 491 3.38 3.58 21.09
C CYS A 491 2.78 2.56 20.11
N MET A 492 3.63 1.73 19.50
CA MET A 492 3.23 0.63 18.63
C MET A 492 3.25 -0.66 19.43
N VAL A 493 2.09 -1.27 19.63
CA VAL A 493 1.96 -2.53 20.36
C VAL A 493 1.67 -3.67 19.40
N ASN A 494 2.55 -4.64 19.34
CA ASN A 494 2.34 -5.87 18.60
C ASN A 494 1.43 -6.80 19.43
N LEU A 495 0.20 -7.03 18.95
CA LEU A 495 -0.80 -7.81 19.67
C LEU A 495 -0.57 -9.34 19.60
N TYR A 496 0.43 -9.83 18.87
CA TYR A 496 0.79 -11.25 18.85
C TYR A 496 1.72 -11.65 20.01
N ASP A 497 2.68 -10.80 20.34
CA ASP A 497 3.71 -11.10 21.35
C ASP A 497 3.73 -10.11 22.52
N GLY A 498 3.03 -8.98 22.41
CA GLY A 498 2.99 -7.92 23.42
C GLY A 498 4.19 -6.98 23.38
N ALA A 499 5.03 -7.03 22.34
CA ALA A 499 6.11 -6.06 22.17
C ALA A 499 5.52 -4.66 21.96
N ALA A 500 5.98 -3.69 22.74
CA ALA A 500 5.58 -2.29 22.66
C ALA A 500 6.82 -1.43 22.40
N ASP A 501 6.81 -0.75 21.27
CA ASP A 501 7.85 0.16 20.82
C ASP A 501 7.35 1.60 20.98
N PHE A 502 8.02 2.38 21.83
CA PHE A 502 7.72 3.79 22.08
C PHE A 502 8.62 4.67 21.24
N TYR A 503 8.05 5.68 20.59
CA TYR A 503 8.74 6.68 19.80
C TYR A 503 8.31 8.07 20.26
N LYS A 504 9.25 8.88 20.75
CA LYS A 504 8.97 10.19 21.32
C LYS A 504 9.79 11.29 20.67
N ILE A 505 9.15 12.44 20.48
CA ILE A 505 9.77 13.64 19.91
C ILE A 505 9.11 14.84 20.58
N GLY A 506 9.83 15.49 21.49
CA GLY A 506 9.34 16.63 22.27
C GLY A 506 8.15 16.31 23.19
N ALA A 507 7.88 15.03 23.44
CA ALA A 507 6.68 14.59 24.14
C ALA A 507 6.93 14.35 25.63
N ALA A 508 5.86 14.47 26.43
CA ALA A 508 5.86 14.18 27.85
C ALA A 508 6.10 12.70 28.20
N GLY A 509 6.21 12.36 29.46
CA GLY A 509 6.44 11.00 29.94
C GLY A 509 5.28 10.04 29.62
N SER A 510 5.63 8.81 29.29
CA SER A 510 4.68 7.68 29.24
C SER A 510 4.96 6.71 30.39
N PHE A 511 3.92 6.05 30.87
CA PHE A 511 3.95 5.20 32.05
C PHE A 511 3.45 3.80 31.69
N ILE A 512 4.13 2.79 32.22
CA ILE A 512 3.74 1.39 32.04
C ILE A 512 3.46 0.82 33.42
N ARG A 513 2.23 0.35 33.64
CA ARG A 513 1.82 -0.30 34.89
C ARG A 513 1.81 -1.81 34.70
N HIS A 514 2.66 -2.49 35.45
CA HIS A 514 2.71 -3.95 35.55
C HIS A 514 2.22 -4.38 36.94
N GLY A 515 0.98 -4.83 37.02
CA GLY A 515 0.34 -5.08 38.30
C GLY A 515 0.17 -3.81 39.14
N GLN A 516 1.01 -3.64 40.18
CA GLN A 516 1.07 -2.43 41.01
C GLN A 516 2.33 -1.58 40.77
N GLU A 517 3.29 -2.11 40.08
CA GLU A 517 4.54 -1.41 39.77
C GLU A 517 4.35 -0.53 38.53
N VAL A 518 4.80 0.72 38.59
CA VAL A 518 4.75 1.66 37.48
C VAL A 518 6.15 2.11 37.11
N THR A 519 6.49 2.02 35.84
CA THR A 519 7.74 2.54 35.28
C THR A 519 7.44 3.67 34.32
N SER A 520 8.32 4.68 34.23
CA SER A 520 8.20 5.80 33.30
C SER A 520 9.24 5.75 32.19
N PHE A 521 8.90 6.43 31.10
CA PHE A 521 9.80 6.76 30.01
C PHE A 521 9.54 8.21 29.59
N ALA A 522 10.44 9.09 29.99
CA ALA A 522 10.38 10.53 29.72
C ALA A 522 11.69 10.97 29.06
N PRO A 523 11.73 11.11 27.75
CA PRO A 523 12.88 11.62 27.02
C PRO A 523 12.89 13.16 27.00
N ASP A 524 14.06 13.73 26.67
CA ASP A 524 14.27 15.17 26.55
C ASP A 524 14.70 15.50 25.11
N SER A 525 13.75 15.51 24.18
CA SER A 525 13.98 15.79 22.76
C SER A 525 13.18 17.01 22.28
N LEU A 526 13.61 17.63 21.17
CA LEU A 526 12.91 18.77 20.57
C LEU A 526 11.66 18.35 19.80
N PRO A 527 10.60 19.19 19.75
CA PRO A 527 9.39 18.91 18.96
C PRO A 527 9.65 18.75 17.46
N VAL A 528 8.71 18.11 16.74
CA VAL A 528 8.74 18.02 15.28
C VAL A 528 8.53 19.39 14.63
N GLY A 529 9.12 19.58 13.45
CA GLY A 529 9.06 20.85 12.72
C GLY A 529 10.22 21.81 13.05
N VAL A 530 10.97 21.61 14.16
CA VAL A 530 12.10 22.46 14.55
C VAL A 530 13.32 22.25 13.64
N GLY A 531 13.51 21.07 13.08
CA GLY A 531 14.65 20.74 12.21
C GLY A 531 14.30 19.71 11.15
N THR A 532 15.18 19.58 10.17
CA THR A 532 15.00 18.63 9.06
C THR A 532 15.18 17.16 9.47
N ASN A 533 15.90 16.90 10.54
CA ASN A 533 16.13 15.56 11.07
C ASN A 533 15.65 15.47 12.52
N PRO A 534 14.47 14.90 12.81
CA PRO A 534 13.96 14.79 14.16
C PRO A 534 14.79 13.79 14.98
N GLU A 535 15.09 14.14 16.22
CA GLU A 535 15.67 13.21 17.19
C GLU A 535 14.57 12.30 17.74
N ILE A 536 14.51 11.08 17.22
CA ILE A 536 13.51 10.08 17.64
C ILE A 536 14.09 9.30 18.82
N GLU A 537 13.49 9.47 19.97
CA GLU A 537 13.80 8.63 21.13
C GLU A 537 12.97 7.37 21.11
N HIS A 538 13.63 6.23 21.16
CA HIS A 538 13.01 4.91 21.03
C HIS A 538 13.28 4.04 22.24
N LYS A 539 12.21 3.37 22.75
CA LYS A 539 12.32 2.38 23.84
C LYS A 539 11.40 1.20 23.55
N LYS A 540 11.93 0.00 23.66
CA LYS A 540 11.20 -1.25 23.49
C LYS A 540 10.93 -1.92 24.83
N ILE A 541 9.67 -2.35 25.05
CA ILE A 541 9.22 -3.03 26.27
C ILE A 541 8.32 -4.18 25.85
N THR A 542 8.28 -5.25 26.65
CA THR A 542 7.32 -6.35 26.43
C THR A 542 6.20 -6.27 27.46
N LEU A 543 4.99 -6.05 27.01
CA LEU A 543 3.77 -6.02 27.82
C LEU A 543 3.26 -7.43 28.07
N LYS A 544 2.63 -7.62 29.24
CA LYS A 544 2.03 -8.87 29.66
C LYS A 544 0.51 -8.70 29.84
N ASN A 545 -0.17 -9.81 30.01
CA ASN A 545 -1.61 -9.81 30.26
C ASN A 545 -1.99 -8.94 31.47
N GLY A 546 -2.86 -7.97 31.26
CA GLY A 546 -3.32 -7.01 32.27
C GLY A 546 -2.44 -5.78 32.47
N ASP A 547 -1.38 -5.59 31.67
CA ASP A 547 -0.54 -4.41 31.72
C ASP A 547 -1.25 -3.21 31.09
N PHE A 548 -0.94 -2.02 31.63
CA PHE A 548 -1.43 -0.75 31.11
C PHE A 548 -0.30 0.09 30.56
N VAL A 549 -0.57 0.72 29.44
CA VAL A 549 0.19 1.85 28.91
C VAL A 549 -0.60 3.11 29.15
N VAL A 550 0.01 4.12 29.79
CA VAL A 550 -0.58 5.43 30.02
C VAL A 550 0.32 6.49 29.39
N MET A 551 -0.23 7.28 28.47
CA MET A 551 0.44 8.39 27.80
C MET A 551 -0.26 9.68 28.21
N VAL A 552 0.49 10.75 28.44
CA VAL A 552 -0.04 12.03 28.90
C VAL A 552 0.58 13.17 28.12
N THR A 553 -0.15 14.29 27.96
CA THR A 553 0.41 15.55 27.45
C THR A 553 1.16 16.28 28.58
N ASP A 554 2.05 17.20 28.20
CA ASP A 554 2.85 18.00 29.13
C ASP A 554 1.98 18.81 30.10
N GLY A 555 0.84 19.34 29.64
CA GLY A 555 -0.13 20.02 30.49
C GLY A 555 -0.59 19.22 31.70
N VAL A 556 -0.57 17.87 31.64
CA VAL A 556 -0.89 16.99 32.78
C VAL A 556 0.24 16.96 33.80
N LEU A 557 1.50 16.88 33.36
CA LEU A 557 2.68 16.81 34.25
C LEU A 557 3.03 18.18 34.84
N GLU A 558 3.02 19.23 34.04
CA GLU A 558 3.30 20.60 34.48
C GLU A 558 2.34 21.07 35.59
N TYR A 559 1.11 20.56 35.55
CA TYR A 559 0.06 20.89 36.51
C TYR A 559 0.30 20.35 37.92
N LEU A 560 1.16 19.37 38.06
CA LEU A 560 1.50 18.82 39.38
C LEU A 560 2.27 19.81 40.23
N HIS A 561 2.99 20.79 39.61
CA HIS A 561 3.80 21.81 40.28
C HIS A 561 4.74 21.26 41.37
N VAL A 562 5.28 20.06 41.12
CA VAL A 562 6.19 19.37 42.04
C VAL A 562 7.58 19.25 41.41
N PRO A 563 8.66 19.06 42.21
CA PRO A 563 10.01 18.94 41.67
C PRO A 563 10.21 17.75 40.74
N ASN A 564 9.52 16.63 40.99
CA ASN A 564 9.59 15.38 40.20
C ASN A 564 8.19 14.99 39.74
N PRO A 565 7.66 15.56 38.66
CA PRO A 565 6.29 15.31 38.22
C PRO A 565 6.08 13.86 37.77
N GLU A 566 7.09 13.21 37.19
CA GLU A 566 7.02 11.79 36.75
C GLU A 566 6.87 10.84 37.94
N GLU A 567 7.66 11.03 39.02
CA GLU A 567 7.54 10.18 40.22
C GLU A 567 6.17 10.36 40.88
N THR A 568 5.69 11.58 40.96
CA THR A 568 4.35 11.87 41.51
C THR A 568 3.25 11.24 40.66
N MET A 569 3.40 11.25 39.31
CA MET A 569 2.45 10.62 38.42
C MET A 569 2.49 9.08 38.58
N GLN A 570 3.66 8.46 38.76
CA GLN A 570 3.78 7.04 39.07
C GLN A 570 3.00 6.70 40.36
N GLU A 571 3.19 7.44 41.44
CA GLU A 571 2.46 7.26 42.70
C GLU A 571 0.93 7.40 42.52
N ILE A 572 0.49 8.35 41.70
CA ILE A 572 -0.91 8.56 41.36
C ILE A 572 -1.46 7.30 40.67
N ILE A 573 -0.76 6.79 39.65
CA ILE A 573 -1.18 5.62 38.87
C ILE A 573 -1.22 4.37 39.76
N GLU A 574 -0.19 4.14 40.59
CA GLU A 574 -0.09 3.01 41.53
C GLU A 574 -1.25 2.99 42.53
N SER A 575 -1.64 4.17 43.02
CA SER A 575 -2.72 4.31 44.01
C SER A 575 -4.12 4.00 43.46
N ILE A 576 -4.29 3.91 42.11
CA ILE A 576 -5.59 3.68 41.48
C ILE A 576 -5.75 2.19 41.18
N ASN A 577 -6.58 1.52 41.96
CA ASN A 577 -6.93 0.12 41.72
C ASN A 577 -8.11 0.02 40.74
N THR A 578 -7.84 -0.24 39.48
CA THR A 578 -8.85 -0.49 38.44
C THR A 578 -8.25 -1.32 37.30
N ASN A 579 -9.13 -2.14 36.67
CA ASN A 579 -8.78 -2.92 35.49
C ASN A 579 -9.37 -2.32 34.20
N HIS A 580 -10.03 -1.15 34.28
CA HIS A 580 -10.64 -0.52 33.12
C HIS A 580 -9.87 0.77 32.75
N PRO A 581 -9.27 0.87 31.53
CA PRO A 581 -8.41 1.98 31.17
C PRO A 581 -9.14 3.33 31.13
N GLY A 582 -10.40 3.38 30.72
CA GLY A 582 -11.18 4.62 30.75
C GLY A 582 -11.44 5.14 32.18
N ILE A 583 -11.61 4.23 33.16
CA ILE A 583 -11.74 4.60 34.57
C ILE A 583 -10.38 5.06 35.12
N LEU A 584 -9.29 4.40 34.71
CA LEU A 584 -7.93 4.78 35.07
C LEU A 584 -7.63 6.21 34.61
N ALA A 585 -7.78 6.48 33.31
CA ALA A 585 -7.54 7.80 32.73
C ALA A 585 -8.36 8.91 33.44
N LYS A 586 -9.65 8.66 33.67
CA LYS A 586 -10.51 9.62 34.37
C LYS A 586 -10.08 9.89 35.81
N LYS A 587 -9.74 8.85 36.58
CA LYS A 587 -9.27 9.00 37.96
C LYS A 587 -7.91 9.68 38.06
N ILE A 588 -7.00 9.45 37.10
CA ILE A 588 -5.73 10.16 37.02
C ILE A 588 -6.03 11.65 36.85
N LEU A 589 -6.86 12.02 35.89
CA LEU A 589 -7.24 13.41 35.63
C LEU A 589 -7.91 14.06 36.83
N GLU A 590 -8.85 13.38 37.49
CA GLU A 590 -9.50 13.87 38.71
C GLU A 590 -8.46 14.16 39.83
N ARG A 591 -7.44 13.31 39.99
CA ARG A 591 -6.38 13.53 40.99
C ARG A 591 -5.46 14.67 40.63
N VAL A 592 -5.05 14.79 39.36
CA VAL A 592 -4.25 15.93 38.88
C VAL A 592 -4.97 17.24 39.14
N LEU A 593 -6.27 17.32 38.90
CA LEU A 593 -7.08 18.51 39.20
C LEU A 593 -7.15 18.88 40.68
N LEU A 594 -6.95 17.95 41.60
CA LEU A 594 -6.89 18.26 43.02
C LEU A 594 -5.63 19.07 43.39
N PHE A 595 -4.50 18.90 42.67
CA PHE A 595 -3.29 19.69 42.89
C PHE A 595 -3.47 21.17 42.53
N THR A 596 -4.41 21.49 41.67
CA THR A 596 -4.60 22.82 41.07
C THR A 596 -5.81 23.58 41.60
N GLY A 597 -6.57 22.96 42.48
CA GLY A 597 -7.85 23.51 42.93
C GLY A 597 -8.89 23.65 41.82
N GLY A 598 -8.75 22.88 40.75
CA GLY A 598 -9.71 22.79 39.63
C GLY A 598 -9.52 23.82 38.51
N LYS A 599 -8.45 24.62 38.52
CA LYS A 599 -8.15 25.58 37.44
C LYS A 599 -7.35 24.87 36.34
N VAL A 600 -7.70 25.01 35.07
CA VAL A 600 -7.06 24.37 33.92
C VAL A 600 -6.28 25.41 33.09
N SER A 601 -4.95 25.48 33.25
CA SER A 601 -4.10 26.49 32.59
C SER A 601 -3.59 26.03 31.23
N ASP A 602 -3.63 24.72 30.95
CA ASP A 602 -3.31 24.19 29.64
C ASP A 602 -4.18 22.98 29.28
N ASP A 603 -4.14 22.57 28.02
CA ASP A 603 -4.86 21.38 27.55
C ASP A 603 -4.29 20.13 28.24
N MET A 604 -5.15 19.19 28.61
CA MET A 604 -4.78 17.99 29.32
C MET A 604 -5.39 16.77 28.64
N THR A 605 -4.56 15.86 28.19
CA THR A 605 -5.02 14.59 27.62
C THR A 605 -4.28 13.42 28.23
N ILE A 606 -5.03 12.40 28.63
CA ILE A 606 -4.53 11.15 29.20
C ILE A 606 -5.10 10.01 28.38
N LEU A 607 -4.24 9.25 27.72
CA LEU A 607 -4.57 8.00 27.08
C LEU A 607 -4.20 6.84 28.02
N ALA A 608 -5.06 5.85 28.13
CA ALA A 608 -4.75 4.62 28.83
C ALA A 608 -5.18 3.44 27.97
N THR A 609 -4.32 2.45 27.84
CA THR A 609 -4.61 1.21 27.09
C THR A 609 -4.20 0.02 27.94
N CYS A 610 -5.06 -1.00 27.99
CA CYS A 610 -4.75 -2.26 28.65
C CYS A 610 -4.79 -3.39 27.61
N ILE A 611 -3.83 -4.30 27.68
CA ILE A 611 -3.84 -5.51 26.86
C ILE A 611 -4.26 -6.73 27.67
N TRP A 612 -5.09 -7.58 27.07
CA TRP A 612 -5.62 -8.80 27.66
C TRP A 612 -5.36 -10.00 26.75
N GLU A 613 -4.91 -11.09 27.33
CA GLU A 613 -4.84 -12.37 26.61
C GLU A 613 -6.24 -12.89 26.28
N LYS A 614 -6.45 -13.37 25.04
CA LYS A 614 -7.74 -13.90 24.57
C LYS A 614 -8.10 -15.24 25.21
#